data_70405ae2d70780e114fcedf033fab1b2
#
_entry.id   70405ae2d70780e114fcedf033fab1b2
#
_cell.length_a   1.000
_cell.length_b   1.000
_cell.length_c   1.000
_cell.angle_alpha   90.00
_cell.angle_beta   90.00
_cell.angle_gamma   90.00
#
_symmetry.space_group_name_H-M   'P 1'
#
loop_
_entity.id
_entity.type
_entity.pdbx_description
1 polymer ?
#
loop_
_entity_poly.entity_id
_entity_poly.type
_entity_poly.pdbx_seq_one_letter_code
_entity_poly.pdbx_strand_id
1 'polypeptide(L)'
;MNSKLDILKIPPQIIYTIVPLGLIIMGDSILYVILPSNPDFFGIKKFLGIESEFWIGFILSINRFVRFFSNVLSVKVIKNLGFRNSMMLATLAGAGSTFGYVAFKGVLLIVFMRIIWGFSYSIFRLSYQLKVFSYEVNNYGRYIGYCLSIQRLGSFIAVTLGVFLTVKFGFFNVFILLSLLVFPSILVVFKISEIDLVKITKSNINWNLFYFDQVTRIRKKILVISIFKFSSSFTSNGLAIATITPFLMSINDRNYSIELILTIAGIIVGFRWIADIVFGVLFGTLSDKFGRKINIISSSSLMIMTILILISGLNFYISVVFLVLMFFLSVSLDTSLEASLGEISPEKEKSNIVSRYSTWQDLGAALVPILGYIIASYYGINYGYILSIVLIFICLNLYIKIFKEE
;
A
#
# COMPACT_ATOMS: atom_id res chain seq x y z
N MET A 1 14.71 -21.50 -25.22
CA MET A 1 13.52 -21.95 -24.46
C MET A 1 13.68 -21.81 -22.94
N ASN A 2 14.85 -21.47 -22.40
CA ASN A 2 15.09 -21.34 -20.94
C ASN A 2 14.69 -19.98 -20.31
N SER A 3 14.41 -18.95 -21.11
CA SER A 3 14.10 -17.61 -20.56
C SER A 3 12.72 -17.46 -19.93
N LYS A 4 11.77 -18.33 -20.23
CA LYS A 4 10.41 -18.26 -19.65
C LYS A 4 10.32 -18.81 -18.23
N LEU A 5 11.20 -19.74 -17.85
CA LEU A 5 11.25 -20.33 -16.50
C LEU A 5 11.96 -19.43 -15.48
N ASP A 6 12.80 -18.50 -15.93
CA ASP A 6 13.53 -17.60 -15.04
C ASP A 6 12.63 -16.46 -14.46
N ILE A 7 11.54 -16.14 -15.12
CA ILE A 7 10.57 -15.14 -14.63
C ILE A 7 9.94 -15.60 -13.31
N LEU A 8 9.77 -16.89 -13.10
CA LEU A 8 9.16 -17.47 -11.89
C LEU A 8 10.14 -17.69 -10.73
N LYS A 9 11.45 -17.56 -10.95
CA LYS A 9 12.44 -17.76 -9.89
C LYS A 9 12.54 -16.55 -8.97
N ILE A 10 12.00 -16.69 -7.76
CA ILE A 10 12.15 -15.70 -6.68
C ILE A 10 13.24 -16.22 -5.73
N PRO A 11 14.21 -15.38 -5.32
CA PRO A 11 15.17 -15.75 -4.29
C PRO A 11 14.44 -16.14 -2.99
N PRO A 12 14.78 -17.29 -2.37
CA PRO A 12 14.12 -17.75 -1.14
C PRO A 12 14.11 -16.70 -0.02
N GLN A 13 15.15 -15.91 0.06
CA GLN A 13 15.27 -14.84 1.07
C GLN A 13 14.21 -13.75 0.92
N ILE A 14 13.77 -13.42 -0.30
CA ILE A 14 12.66 -12.50 -0.54
C ILE A 14 11.36 -13.15 -0.08
N ILE A 15 11.13 -14.42 -0.42
CA ILE A 15 9.95 -15.18 0.03
C ILE A 15 9.88 -15.20 1.55
N TYR A 16 10.99 -15.53 2.22
CA TYR A 16 11.06 -15.56 3.70
C TYR A 16 10.73 -14.20 4.32
N THR A 17 11.06 -13.10 3.64
CA THR A 17 10.81 -11.75 4.14
C THR A 17 9.35 -11.33 3.92
N ILE A 18 8.70 -11.72 2.82
CA ILE A 18 7.37 -11.22 2.46
C ILE A 18 6.21 -12.09 2.93
N VAL A 19 6.41 -13.42 3.05
CA VAL A 19 5.35 -14.35 3.47
C VAL A 19 4.77 -14.00 4.85
N PRO A 20 5.57 -13.67 5.89
CA PRO A 20 5.02 -13.26 7.18
C PRO A 20 4.12 -12.04 7.05
N LEU A 21 4.49 -11.05 6.23
CA LEU A 21 3.65 -9.89 5.97
C LEU A 21 2.33 -10.27 5.29
N GLY A 22 2.38 -11.16 4.29
CA GLY A 22 1.18 -11.67 3.61
C GLY A 22 0.19 -12.31 4.58
N LEU A 23 0.68 -13.05 5.57
CA LEU A 23 -0.16 -13.67 6.62
C LEU A 23 -0.72 -12.64 7.61
N ILE A 24 0.11 -11.71 8.08
CA ILE A 24 -0.32 -10.68 9.04
C ILE A 24 -1.39 -9.76 8.44
N ILE A 25 -1.27 -9.42 7.16
CA ILE A 25 -2.21 -8.52 6.50
C ILE A 25 -3.61 -9.13 6.36
N MET A 26 -3.74 -10.46 6.48
CA MET A 26 -5.04 -11.13 6.48
C MET A 26 -5.93 -10.64 7.63
N GLY A 27 -5.38 -10.53 8.85
CA GLY A 27 -6.09 -10.02 10.01
C GLY A 27 -6.52 -8.56 9.88
N ASP A 28 -5.69 -7.74 9.25
CA ASP A 28 -6.02 -6.34 8.96
C ASP A 28 -7.13 -6.24 7.89
N SER A 29 -7.00 -6.99 6.82
CA SER A 29 -7.91 -6.90 5.68
C SER A 29 -9.33 -7.37 6.02
N ILE A 30 -9.46 -8.43 6.80
CA ILE A 30 -10.77 -8.93 7.24
C ILE A 30 -11.46 -7.93 8.19
N LEU A 31 -10.70 -7.20 9.01
CA LEU A 31 -11.23 -6.20 9.93
C LEU A 31 -11.97 -5.07 9.18
N TYR A 32 -11.48 -4.67 7.99
CA TYR A 32 -12.14 -3.64 7.18
C TYR A 32 -13.56 -4.03 6.74
N VAL A 33 -13.84 -5.32 6.63
CA VAL A 33 -15.17 -5.84 6.25
C VAL A 33 -16.05 -6.07 7.48
N ILE A 34 -15.47 -6.67 8.52
CA ILE A 34 -16.26 -7.14 9.68
C ILE A 34 -16.56 -6.00 10.66
N LEU A 35 -15.62 -5.09 10.91
CA LEU A 35 -15.80 -4.02 11.89
C LEU A 35 -17.00 -3.11 11.60
N PRO A 36 -17.17 -2.59 10.36
CA PRO A 36 -18.35 -1.78 10.05
C PRO A 36 -19.68 -2.53 10.13
N SER A 37 -19.66 -3.84 9.81
CA SER A 37 -20.86 -4.67 9.80
C SER A 37 -21.28 -5.15 11.20
N ASN A 38 -20.33 -5.21 12.14
CA ASN A 38 -20.56 -5.78 13.49
C ASN A 38 -19.81 -5.00 14.58
N PRO A 39 -20.05 -3.69 14.73
CA PRO A 39 -19.35 -2.86 15.71
C PRO A 39 -19.57 -3.32 17.15
N ASP A 40 -20.77 -3.83 17.47
CA ASP A 40 -21.11 -4.31 18.81
C ASP A 40 -20.27 -5.51 19.25
N PHE A 41 -19.90 -6.40 18.32
CA PHE A 41 -19.00 -7.51 18.63
C PHE A 41 -17.65 -7.03 19.15
N PHE A 42 -17.15 -5.92 18.63
CA PHE A 42 -15.90 -5.27 19.05
C PHE A 42 -16.09 -4.33 20.24
N GLY A 43 -17.32 -4.17 20.74
CA GLY A 43 -17.64 -3.23 21.82
C GLY A 43 -17.51 -1.76 21.41
N ILE A 44 -17.70 -1.45 20.11
CA ILE A 44 -17.65 -0.09 19.59
C ILE A 44 -19.05 0.50 19.68
N LYS A 45 -19.21 1.34 20.67
CA LYS A 45 -20.44 2.10 20.94
C LYS A 45 -20.13 3.59 20.97
N LYS A 46 -21.12 4.39 21.25
CA LYS A 46 -20.93 5.82 21.54
C LYS A 46 -19.88 5.98 22.65
N PHE A 47 -18.82 6.74 22.39
CA PHE A 47 -17.72 6.97 23.32
C PHE A 47 -17.29 8.42 23.30
N LEU A 48 -17.06 9.03 24.46
CA LEU A 48 -16.77 10.46 24.64
C LEU A 48 -17.79 11.38 23.96
N GLY A 49 -19.07 11.00 23.92
CA GLY A 49 -20.11 11.77 23.26
C GLY A 49 -20.15 11.68 21.74
N ILE A 50 -19.23 10.92 21.12
CA ILE A 50 -19.10 10.76 19.67
C ILE A 50 -19.71 9.42 19.25
N GLU A 51 -20.43 9.39 18.15
CA GLU A 51 -21.15 8.22 17.64
C GLU A 51 -20.21 7.14 17.12
N SER A 52 -20.69 5.89 17.05
CA SER A 52 -19.92 4.69 16.69
C SER A 52 -19.32 4.76 15.30
N GLU A 53 -20.01 5.37 14.34
CA GLU A 53 -19.59 5.50 12.94
C GLU A 53 -18.27 6.26 12.81
N PHE A 54 -18.11 7.33 13.58
CA PHE A 54 -16.86 8.07 13.63
C PHE A 54 -15.71 7.18 14.12
N TRP A 55 -15.95 6.41 15.20
CA TRP A 55 -14.92 5.54 15.77
C TRP A 55 -14.55 4.39 14.85
N ILE A 56 -15.51 3.84 14.10
CA ILE A 56 -15.23 2.84 13.05
C ILE A 56 -14.28 3.43 12.01
N GLY A 57 -14.60 4.59 11.47
CA GLY A 57 -13.75 5.28 10.50
C GLY A 57 -12.36 5.60 11.06
N PHE A 58 -12.29 6.10 12.31
CA PHE A 58 -11.03 6.40 12.98
C PHE A 58 -10.16 5.16 13.18
N ILE A 59 -10.73 4.06 13.69
CA ILE A 59 -10.04 2.78 13.89
C ILE A 59 -9.48 2.24 12.57
N LEU A 60 -10.23 2.31 11.49
CA LEU A 60 -9.77 1.86 10.18
C LEU A 60 -8.67 2.75 9.58
N SER A 61 -8.62 4.00 9.97
CA SER A 61 -7.65 4.99 9.42
C SER A 61 -6.39 5.13 10.27
N ILE A 62 -6.46 4.91 11.58
CA ILE A 62 -5.38 5.22 12.53
C ILE A 62 -4.06 4.51 12.19
N ASN A 63 -4.11 3.30 11.66
CA ASN A 63 -2.90 2.57 11.28
C ASN A 63 -2.10 3.30 10.18
N ARG A 64 -2.75 4.05 9.28
CA ARG A 64 -2.07 4.86 8.25
C ARG A 64 -1.41 6.09 8.87
N PHE A 65 -2.07 6.74 9.83
CA PHE A 65 -1.49 7.87 10.56
C PHE A 65 -0.29 7.44 11.39
N VAL A 66 -0.38 6.30 12.06
CA VAL A 66 0.75 5.74 12.84
C VAL A 66 1.94 5.47 11.94
N ARG A 67 1.72 4.99 10.72
CA ARG A 67 2.80 4.71 9.76
C ARG A 67 3.60 5.95 9.37
N PHE A 68 3.03 7.13 9.47
CA PHE A 68 3.76 8.36 9.28
C PHE A 68 5.00 8.44 10.21
N PHE A 69 4.83 8.08 11.48
CA PHE A 69 5.91 8.07 12.46
C PHE A 69 6.67 6.75 12.47
N SER A 70 5.98 5.62 12.40
CA SER A 70 6.58 4.30 12.54
C SER A 70 7.44 3.90 11.35
N ASN A 71 7.22 4.45 10.15
CA ASN A 71 8.12 4.26 9.02
C ASN A 71 9.55 4.75 9.34
N VAL A 72 9.67 5.91 9.97
CA VAL A 72 10.97 6.48 10.39
C VAL A 72 11.54 5.71 11.58
N LEU A 73 10.69 5.35 12.55
CA LEU A 73 11.11 4.57 13.73
C LEU A 73 11.57 3.16 13.36
N SER A 74 11.01 2.53 12.33
CA SER A 74 11.43 1.18 11.91
C SER A 74 12.88 1.11 11.48
N VAL A 75 13.45 2.19 10.95
CA VAL A 75 14.91 2.29 10.69
C VAL A 75 15.70 2.10 11.97
N LYS A 76 15.27 2.77 13.06
CA LYS A 76 15.94 2.67 14.39
C LYS A 76 15.79 1.27 14.98
N VAL A 77 14.61 0.69 14.85
CA VAL A 77 14.34 -0.67 15.35
C VAL A 77 15.25 -1.67 14.64
N ILE A 78 15.31 -1.62 13.30
CA ILE A 78 16.15 -2.53 12.52
C ILE A 78 17.64 -2.31 12.81
N LYS A 79 18.07 -1.06 13.01
CA LYS A 79 19.45 -0.73 13.35
C LYS A 79 19.87 -1.28 14.72
N ASN A 80 18.99 -1.18 15.73
CA ASN A 80 19.31 -1.55 17.10
C ASN A 80 19.14 -3.05 17.38
N LEU A 81 18.11 -3.68 16.81
CA LEU A 81 17.80 -5.09 17.06
C LEU A 81 18.39 -6.05 15.99
N GLY A 82 18.86 -5.52 14.86
CA GLY A 82 19.21 -6.31 13.70
C GLY A 82 18.00 -6.63 12.82
N PHE A 83 18.25 -7.06 11.59
CA PHE A 83 17.21 -7.27 10.58
C PHE A 83 16.25 -8.40 10.97
N ARG A 84 16.79 -9.59 11.30
CA ARG A 84 16.01 -10.77 11.67
C ARG A 84 15.17 -10.55 12.93
N ASN A 85 15.77 -10.02 14.01
CA ASN A 85 15.07 -9.81 15.28
C ASN A 85 13.94 -8.77 15.13
N SER A 86 14.14 -7.73 14.32
CA SER A 86 13.09 -6.76 14.02
C SER A 86 11.92 -7.37 13.29
N MET A 87 12.17 -8.29 12.36
CA MET A 87 11.11 -9.03 11.68
C MET A 87 10.40 -10.01 12.62
N MET A 88 11.11 -10.65 13.54
CA MET A 88 10.49 -11.49 14.58
C MET A 88 9.57 -10.66 15.46
N LEU A 89 10.04 -9.50 15.94
CA LEU A 89 9.23 -8.56 16.73
C LEU A 89 7.98 -8.13 15.95
N ALA A 90 8.13 -7.77 14.68
CA ALA A 90 7.02 -7.38 13.82
C ALA A 90 6.02 -8.54 13.61
N THR A 91 6.52 -9.78 13.46
CA THR A 91 5.65 -10.97 13.32
C THR A 91 4.81 -11.18 14.58
N LEU A 92 5.43 -11.13 15.75
CA LEU A 92 4.74 -11.27 17.03
C LEU A 92 3.76 -10.13 17.28
N ALA A 93 4.14 -8.89 17.00
CA ALA A 93 3.29 -7.72 17.14
C ALA A 93 2.08 -7.79 16.20
N GLY A 94 2.28 -8.20 14.94
CA GLY A 94 1.21 -8.39 13.97
C GLY A 94 0.23 -9.51 14.34
N ALA A 95 0.74 -10.66 14.78
CA ALA A 95 -0.08 -11.76 15.29
C ALA A 95 -0.86 -11.34 16.55
N GLY A 96 -0.16 -10.71 17.51
CA GLY A 96 -0.74 -10.24 18.76
C GLY A 96 -1.82 -9.17 18.53
N SER A 97 -1.63 -8.25 17.57
CA SER A 97 -2.66 -7.26 17.24
C SER A 97 -3.89 -7.89 16.61
N THR A 98 -3.73 -8.89 15.74
CA THR A 98 -4.85 -9.64 15.14
C THR A 98 -5.64 -10.42 16.21
N PHE A 99 -4.95 -11.08 17.13
CA PHE A 99 -5.58 -11.72 18.29
C PHE A 99 -6.27 -10.68 19.18
N GLY A 100 -5.62 -9.54 19.42
CA GLY A 100 -6.12 -8.47 20.27
C GLY A 100 -7.44 -7.86 19.79
N TYR A 101 -7.73 -7.88 18.49
CA TYR A 101 -9.02 -7.40 17.97
C TYR A 101 -10.23 -8.16 18.52
N VAL A 102 -10.07 -9.41 18.90
CA VAL A 102 -11.17 -10.23 19.45
C VAL A 102 -11.02 -10.49 20.95
N ALA A 103 -9.81 -10.48 21.48
CA ALA A 103 -9.54 -10.64 22.90
C ALA A 103 -9.93 -9.39 23.71
N PHE A 104 -9.80 -8.22 23.13
CA PHE A 104 -10.10 -6.95 23.77
C PHE A 104 -11.31 -6.29 23.12
N LYS A 105 -12.15 -5.64 23.93
CA LYS A 105 -13.35 -4.93 23.48
C LYS A 105 -13.25 -3.45 23.83
N GLY A 106 -13.85 -2.62 23.00
CA GLY A 106 -13.93 -1.18 23.21
C GLY A 106 -12.94 -0.38 22.36
N VAL A 107 -13.31 0.86 22.12
CA VAL A 107 -12.63 1.77 21.18
C VAL A 107 -11.13 1.90 21.45
N LEU A 108 -10.75 2.21 22.69
CA LEU A 108 -9.34 2.49 23.04
C LEU A 108 -8.42 1.27 22.84
N LEU A 109 -8.91 0.08 23.24
CA LEU A 109 -8.09 -1.14 23.12
C LEU A 109 -7.90 -1.54 21.65
N ILE A 110 -8.94 -1.41 20.83
CA ILE A 110 -8.84 -1.71 19.41
C ILE A 110 -7.95 -0.67 18.71
N VAL A 111 -8.07 0.62 19.04
CA VAL A 111 -7.15 1.66 18.56
C VAL A 111 -5.70 1.31 18.91
N PHE A 112 -5.44 0.86 20.14
CA PHE A 112 -4.10 0.44 20.55
C PHE A 112 -3.57 -0.75 19.72
N MET A 113 -4.41 -1.75 19.47
CA MET A 113 -4.06 -2.88 18.59
C MET A 113 -3.76 -2.41 17.15
N ARG A 114 -4.50 -1.44 16.64
CA ARG A 114 -4.27 -0.82 15.32
C ARG A 114 -2.94 -0.07 15.26
N ILE A 115 -2.54 0.58 16.34
CA ILE A 115 -1.23 1.24 16.47
C ILE A 115 -0.12 0.19 16.40
N ILE A 116 -0.22 -0.89 17.18
CA ILE A 116 0.74 -2.00 17.16
C ILE A 116 0.86 -2.59 15.75
N TRP A 117 -0.28 -2.82 15.09
CA TRP A 117 -0.30 -3.33 13.73
C TRP A 117 0.40 -2.37 12.74
N GLY A 118 0.16 -1.07 12.86
CA GLY A 118 0.81 -0.05 12.05
C GLY A 118 2.34 -0.07 12.16
N PHE A 119 2.87 -0.25 13.38
CA PHE A 119 4.30 -0.44 13.63
C PHE A 119 4.83 -1.72 12.99
N SER A 120 4.15 -2.85 13.19
CA SER A 120 4.49 -4.14 12.58
C SER A 120 4.61 -4.01 11.05
N TYR A 121 3.60 -3.42 10.42
CA TYR A 121 3.58 -3.21 8.98
C TYR A 121 4.74 -2.35 8.48
N SER A 122 5.09 -1.26 9.20
CA SER A 122 6.21 -0.38 8.82
C SER A 122 7.55 -1.10 8.84
N ILE A 123 7.80 -1.95 9.84
CA ILE A 123 9.01 -2.77 9.91
C ILE A 123 9.06 -3.74 8.74
N PHE A 124 7.98 -4.46 8.45
CA PHE A 124 7.93 -5.40 7.33
C PHE A 124 8.13 -4.71 5.98
N ARG A 125 7.46 -3.57 5.76
CA ARG A 125 7.59 -2.81 4.52
C ARG A 125 9.04 -2.41 4.28
N LEU A 126 9.68 -1.78 5.27
CA LEU A 126 11.08 -1.40 5.16
C LEU A 126 11.97 -2.63 4.93
N SER A 127 11.70 -3.73 5.63
CA SER A 127 12.49 -4.96 5.53
C SER A 127 12.42 -5.57 4.14
N TYR A 128 11.23 -5.76 3.53
CA TYR A 128 11.18 -6.36 2.20
C TYR A 128 11.83 -5.45 1.15
N GLN A 129 11.65 -4.14 1.24
CA GLN A 129 12.26 -3.20 0.32
C GLN A 129 13.80 -3.25 0.40
N LEU A 130 14.36 -3.22 1.62
CA LEU A 130 15.81 -3.34 1.81
C LEU A 130 16.33 -4.69 1.33
N LYS A 131 15.55 -5.78 1.53
CA LYS A 131 15.93 -7.11 1.07
C LYS A 131 15.94 -7.19 -0.46
N VAL A 132 14.94 -6.63 -1.14
CA VAL A 132 14.92 -6.53 -2.59
C VAL A 132 16.12 -5.74 -3.09
N PHE A 133 16.40 -4.59 -2.48
CA PHE A 133 17.50 -3.70 -2.89
C PHE A 133 18.90 -4.23 -2.51
N SER A 134 19.01 -5.37 -1.86
CA SER A 134 20.28 -6.10 -1.66
C SER A 134 20.64 -7.05 -2.80
N TYR A 135 19.76 -7.19 -3.80
CA TYR A 135 19.98 -7.99 -5.00
C TYR A 135 20.43 -7.13 -6.19
N GLU A 136 20.49 -7.74 -7.37
CA GLU A 136 20.86 -7.03 -8.60
C GLU A 136 19.79 -6.03 -9.03
N VAL A 137 20.23 -4.85 -9.43
CA VAL A 137 19.38 -3.72 -9.84
C VAL A 137 18.40 -4.10 -10.96
N ASN A 138 18.86 -4.90 -11.94
CA ASN A 138 18.05 -5.34 -13.08
C ASN A 138 16.81 -6.18 -12.72
N ASN A 139 16.70 -6.61 -11.45
CA ASN A 139 15.60 -7.45 -10.97
C ASN A 139 14.70 -6.73 -9.94
N TYR A 140 14.97 -5.46 -9.63
CA TYR A 140 14.22 -4.75 -8.58
C TYR A 140 12.73 -4.68 -8.86
N GLY A 141 12.33 -4.30 -10.08
CA GLY A 141 10.91 -4.21 -10.46
C GLY A 141 10.19 -5.56 -10.31
N ARG A 142 10.82 -6.62 -10.82
CA ARG A 142 10.29 -7.99 -10.71
C ARG A 142 10.11 -8.41 -9.24
N TYR A 143 11.12 -8.22 -8.41
CA TYR A 143 11.06 -8.64 -7.00
C TYR A 143 10.09 -7.79 -6.17
N ILE A 144 9.99 -6.49 -6.43
CA ILE A 144 8.96 -5.62 -5.85
C ILE A 144 7.57 -6.11 -6.26
N GLY A 145 7.37 -6.41 -7.55
CA GLY A 145 6.13 -6.96 -8.06
C GLY A 145 5.71 -8.24 -7.32
N TYR A 146 6.64 -9.16 -7.07
CA TYR A 146 6.37 -10.36 -6.25
C TYR A 146 5.97 -10.02 -4.81
N CYS A 147 6.67 -9.09 -4.19
CA CYS A 147 6.34 -8.67 -2.82
C CYS A 147 4.91 -8.09 -2.75
N LEU A 148 4.55 -7.24 -3.69
CA LEU A 148 3.20 -6.68 -3.78
C LEU A 148 2.16 -7.77 -4.04
N SER A 149 2.43 -8.73 -4.95
CA SER A 149 1.54 -9.85 -5.27
C SER A 149 1.26 -10.72 -4.03
N ILE A 150 2.29 -11.12 -3.29
CA ILE A 150 2.13 -11.96 -2.09
C ILE A 150 1.38 -11.20 -0.99
N GLN A 151 1.68 -9.92 -0.80
CA GLN A 151 0.98 -9.06 0.15
C GLN A 151 -0.52 -8.96 -0.18
N ARG A 152 -0.86 -8.72 -1.44
CA ARG A 152 -2.25 -8.59 -1.89
C ARG A 152 -3.00 -9.91 -1.90
N LEU A 153 -2.30 -11.02 -2.18
CA LEU A 153 -2.88 -12.36 -2.06
C LEU A 153 -3.38 -12.63 -0.64
N GLY A 154 -2.62 -12.24 0.39
CA GLY A 154 -3.08 -12.31 1.79
C GLY A 154 -4.36 -11.51 2.02
N SER A 155 -4.43 -10.26 1.53
CA SER A 155 -5.65 -9.45 1.62
C SER A 155 -6.84 -10.08 0.90
N PHE A 156 -6.62 -10.60 -0.30
CA PHE A 156 -7.67 -11.23 -1.11
C PHE A 156 -8.24 -12.49 -0.44
N ILE A 157 -7.36 -13.38 0.05
CA ILE A 157 -7.77 -14.59 0.78
C ILE A 157 -8.58 -14.21 2.02
N ALA A 158 -8.16 -13.20 2.78
CA ALA A 158 -8.84 -12.80 4.00
C ALA A 158 -10.26 -12.27 3.74
N VAL A 159 -10.42 -11.44 2.71
CA VAL A 159 -11.72 -10.82 2.43
C VAL A 159 -12.69 -11.81 1.75
N THR A 160 -12.17 -12.77 0.99
CA THR A 160 -13.01 -13.79 0.34
C THR A 160 -13.27 -14.98 1.27
N LEU A 161 -12.24 -15.78 1.52
CA LEU A 161 -12.39 -16.98 2.36
C LEU A 161 -12.57 -16.64 3.84
N GLY A 162 -11.87 -15.61 4.36
CA GLY A 162 -11.96 -15.24 5.76
C GLY A 162 -13.36 -14.78 6.15
N VAL A 163 -14.03 -13.97 5.33
CA VAL A 163 -15.42 -13.55 5.57
C VAL A 163 -16.36 -14.74 5.52
N PHE A 164 -16.22 -15.64 4.55
CA PHE A 164 -17.00 -16.88 4.49
C PHE A 164 -16.81 -17.73 5.75
N LEU A 165 -15.58 -17.87 6.22
CA LEU A 165 -15.29 -18.62 7.45
C LEU A 165 -15.89 -17.95 8.69
N THR A 166 -15.98 -16.60 8.74
CA THR A 166 -16.60 -15.91 9.89
C THR A 166 -18.10 -16.17 9.99
N VAL A 167 -18.78 -16.32 8.87
CA VAL A 167 -20.20 -16.70 8.84
C VAL A 167 -20.39 -18.12 9.39
N LYS A 168 -19.47 -19.04 9.07
CA LYS A 168 -19.56 -20.45 9.44
C LYS A 168 -19.06 -20.75 10.86
N PHE A 169 -17.96 -20.14 11.29
CA PHE A 169 -17.26 -20.46 12.53
C PHE A 169 -17.29 -19.34 13.58
N GLY A 170 -17.86 -18.19 13.25
CA GLY A 170 -17.89 -17.01 14.09
C GLY A 170 -16.60 -16.17 14.06
N PHE A 171 -16.73 -14.90 14.39
CA PHE A 171 -15.65 -13.91 14.31
C PHE A 171 -14.46 -14.28 15.21
N PHE A 172 -14.73 -14.68 16.45
CA PHE A 172 -13.70 -15.00 17.44
C PHE A 172 -12.75 -16.10 16.93
N ASN A 173 -13.32 -17.22 16.47
CA ASN A 173 -12.54 -18.37 16.02
C ASN A 173 -11.69 -18.05 14.76
N VAL A 174 -12.23 -17.25 13.84
CA VAL A 174 -11.50 -16.89 12.61
C VAL A 174 -10.34 -15.95 12.91
N PHE A 175 -10.51 -14.95 13.78
CA PHE A 175 -9.39 -14.08 14.16
C PHE A 175 -8.31 -14.83 14.94
N ILE A 176 -8.69 -15.79 15.82
CA ILE A 176 -7.72 -16.68 16.45
C ILE A 176 -6.99 -17.52 15.40
N LEU A 177 -7.72 -18.13 14.47
CA LEU A 177 -7.11 -18.91 13.37
C LEU A 177 -6.11 -18.07 12.59
N LEU A 178 -6.49 -16.86 12.17
CA LEU A 178 -5.60 -15.96 11.44
C LEU A 178 -4.38 -15.57 12.26
N SER A 179 -4.55 -15.30 13.55
CA SER A 179 -3.41 -15.03 14.45
C SER A 179 -2.48 -16.22 14.57
N LEU A 180 -3.05 -17.43 14.76
CA LEU A 180 -2.27 -18.66 14.88
C LEU A 180 -1.54 -19.03 13.58
N LEU A 181 -2.11 -18.77 12.41
CA LEU A 181 -1.47 -18.99 11.12
C LEU A 181 -0.19 -18.16 10.92
N VAL A 182 -0.03 -17.08 11.66
CA VAL A 182 1.20 -16.25 11.60
C VAL A 182 2.36 -16.95 12.33
N PHE A 183 2.13 -17.70 13.40
CA PHE A 183 3.22 -18.30 14.20
C PHE A 183 4.18 -19.20 13.42
N PRO A 184 3.73 -20.11 12.52
CA PRO A 184 4.65 -20.89 11.71
C PRO A 184 5.58 -20.02 10.86
N SER A 185 5.19 -18.80 10.50
CA SER A 185 6.05 -17.90 9.74
C SER A 185 7.26 -17.40 10.54
N ILE A 186 7.26 -17.49 11.87
CA ILE A 186 8.43 -17.23 12.70
C ILE A 186 9.58 -18.18 12.32
N LEU A 187 9.29 -19.45 12.05
CA LEU A 187 10.28 -20.42 11.59
C LEU A 187 10.90 -20.01 10.24
N VAL A 188 10.09 -19.37 9.40
CA VAL A 188 10.55 -18.81 8.12
C VAL A 188 11.46 -17.61 8.36
N VAL A 189 11.12 -16.74 9.32
CA VAL A 189 11.92 -15.55 9.69
C VAL A 189 13.30 -15.97 10.21
N PHE A 190 13.44 -17.09 10.94
CA PHE A 190 14.74 -17.61 11.37
C PHE A 190 15.68 -17.94 10.21
N LYS A 191 15.16 -18.29 9.04
CA LYS A 191 15.97 -18.60 7.84
C LYS A 191 16.43 -17.35 7.09
N ILE A 192 16.02 -16.15 7.50
CA ILE A 192 16.41 -14.92 6.85
C ILE A 192 17.87 -14.61 7.16
N SER A 193 18.66 -14.37 6.13
CA SER A 193 20.02 -13.86 6.28
C SER A 193 20.01 -12.40 6.71
N GLU A 194 20.88 -12.04 7.65
CA GLU A 194 21.11 -10.65 8.02
C GLU A 194 21.53 -9.83 6.79
N ILE A 195 21.14 -8.57 6.77
CA ILE A 195 21.65 -7.59 5.82
C ILE A 195 22.74 -6.81 6.56
N ASP A 196 23.84 -6.52 5.90
CA ASP A 196 24.90 -5.70 6.48
C ASP A 196 24.42 -4.24 6.63
N LEU A 197 23.67 -4.00 7.71
CA LEU A 197 23.05 -2.72 8.02
C LEU A 197 24.10 -1.66 8.41
N VAL A 198 25.30 -2.08 8.80
CA VAL A 198 26.39 -1.13 9.14
C VAL A 198 26.79 -0.31 7.92
N LYS A 199 26.70 -0.91 6.72
CA LYS A 199 26.89 -0.19 5.45
C LYS A 199 25.71 0.74 5.12
N ILE A 200 24.50 0.41 5.59
CA ILE A 200 23.24 1.05 5.18
C ILE A 200 22.79 2.17 6.13
N THR A 201 23.25 2.19 7.40
CA THR A 201 22.65 3.04 8.44
C THR A 201 23.63 3.91 9.22
N LYS A 202 24.72 4.38 8.60
CA LYS A 202 25.66 5.30 9.28
C LYS A 202 25.06 6.69 9.59
N SER A 203 23.93 7.06 9.00
CA SER A 203 23.30 8.37 9.22
C SER A 203 22.40 8.39 10.46
N ASN A 204 22.41 9.49 11.20
CA ASN A 204 21.46 9.76 12.27
C ASN A 204 20.03 9.81 11.72
N ILE A 205 19.05 9.36 12.53
CA ILE A 205 17.64 9.47 12.16
C ILE A 205 17.28 10.94 12.06
N ASN A 206 16.84 11.33 10.89
CA ASN A 206 16.34 12.66 10.68
C ASN A 206 14.83 12.62 10.44
N TRP A 207 14.06 13.24 11.34
CA TRP A 207 12.60 13.31 11.30
C TRP A 207 12.06 14.25 10.23
N ASN A 208 12.93 15.10 9.65
CA ASN A 208 12.50 16.03 8.63
C ASN A 208 12.27 15.29 7.30
N LEU A 209 10.99 15.15 6.91
CA LEU A 209 10.59 14.55 5.63
C LEU A 209 11.19 15.27 4.42
N PHE A 210 11.44 16.55 4.57
CA PHE A 210 11.99 17.45 3.55
C PHE A 210 13.48 17.67 3.69
N TYR A 211 14.11 17.07 4.73
CA TYR A 211 15.50 17.30 5.01
C TYR A 211 16.41 16.63 3.99
N PHE A 212 16.98 17.45 3.18
CA PHE A 212 18.00 17.13 2.22
C PHE A 212 19.20 18.03 2.54
N ASP A 213 20.11 17.57 3.37
CA ASP A 213 21.25 18.34 3.95
C ASP A 213 22.18 18.99 2.92
N GLN A 214 22.17 18.50 1.70
CA GLN A 214 22.77 19.14 0.55
C GLN A 214 21.88 18.86 -0.66
N VAL A 215 21.52 19.88 -1.43
CA VAL A 215 20.69 19.74 -2.63
C VAL A 215 21.54 19.15 -3.77
N THR A 216 21.97 17.89 -3.59
CA THR A 216 22.63 17.14 -4.65
C THR A 216 21.60 16.74 -5.72
N ARG A 217 22.04 16.53 -6.96
CA ARG A 217 21.20 16.04 -8.05
C ARG A 217 20.45 14.74 -7.69
N ILE A 218 21.13 13.83 -6.99
CA ILE A 218 20.53 12.56 -6.52
C ILE A 218 19.36 12.82 -5.56
N ARG A 219 19.48 13.76 -4.65
CA ARG A 219 18.41 14.07 -3.68
C ARG A 219 17.20 14.71 -4.34
N LYS A 220 17.40 15.54 -5.38
CA LYS A 220 16.29 16.05 -6.20
C LYS A 220 15.54 14.90 -6.89
N LYS A 221 16.25 13.90 -7.46
CA LYS A 221 15.64 12.71 -8.05
C LYS A 221 14.82 11.93 -7.02
N ILE A 222 15.37 11.68 -5.84
CA ILE A 222 14.67 10.97 -4.74
C ILE A 222 13.41 11.73 -4.32
N LEU A 223 13.48 13.05 -4.16
CA LEU A 223 12.34 13.86 -3.80
C LEU A 223 11.23 13.78 -4.86
N VAL A 224 11.58 13.92 -6.13
CA VAL A 224 10.60 13.84 -7.22
C VAL A 224 9.93 12.47 -7.27
N ILE A 225 10.67 11.37 -7.12
CA ILE A 225 10.11 10.02 -7.06
C ILE A 225 9.18 9.89 -5.84
N SER A 226 9.54 10.47 -4.69
CA SER A 226 8.73 10.39 -3.47
C SER A 226 7.41 11.19 -3.59
N ILE A 227 7.46 12.39 -4.16
CA ILE A 227 6.27 13.21 -4.45
C ILE A 227 5.41 12.52 -5.54
N PHE A 228 6.02 11.90 -6.52
CA PHE A 228 5.30 11.14 -7.54
C PHE A 228 4.57 9.94 -6.92
N LYS A 229 5.22 9.24 -5.98
CA LYS A 229 4.57 8.15 -5.22
C LYS A 229 3.40 8.65 -4.36
N PHE A 230 3.54 9.83 -3.74
CA PHE A 230 2.43 10.50 -3.06
C PHE A 230 1.25 10.72 -4.03
N SER A 231 1.52 11.27 -5.22
CA SER A 231 0.51 11.56 -6.24
C SER A 231 -0.21 10.30 -6.73
N SER A 232 0.56 9.24 -7.03
CA SER A 232 0.01 7.93 -7.42
C SER A 232 -0.85 7.33 -6.31
N SER A 233 -0.36 7.37 -5.07
CA SER A 233 -1.08 6.84 -3.90
C SER A 233 -2.32 7.67 -3.57
N PHE A 234 -2.26 8.99 -3.71
CA PHE A 234 -3.41 9.89 -3.59
C PHE A 234 -4.51 9.48 -4.56
N THR A 235 -4.17 9.28 -5.83
CA THR A 235 -5.13 8.96 -6.88
C THR A 235 -5.73 7.57 -6.73
N SER A 236 -4.88 6.52 -6.64
CA SER A 236 -5.31 5.13 -6.72
C SER A 236 -5.71 4.53 -5.38
N ASN A 237 -4.90 4.77 -4.32
CA ASN A 237 -5.13 4.19 -2.99
C ASN A 237 -6.04 5.04 -2.11
N GLY A 238 -6.16 6.32 -2.43
CA GLY A 238 -7.00 7.26 -1.74
C GLY A 238 -8.29 7.54 -2.50
N LEU A 239 -8.20 8.44 -3.51
CA LEU A 239 -9.37 9.02 -4.17
C LEU A 239 -10.25 7.94 -4.83
N ALA A 240 -9.68 7.14 -5.71
CA ALA A 240 -10.47 6.16 -6.45
C ALA A 240 -11.22 5.21 -5.52
N ILE A 241 -10.55 4.66 -4.51
CA ILE A 241 -11.21 3.73 -3.56
C ILE A 241 -12.30 4.44 -2.75
N ALA A 242 -12.05 5.67 -2.28
CA ALA A 242 -13.00 6.41 -1.47
C ALA A 242 -14.23 6.88 -2.28
N THR A 243 -14.06 7.14 -3.57
CA THR A 243 -15.08 7.81 -4.39
C THR A 243 -15.70 6.94 -5.49
N ILE A 244 -15.31 5.66 -5.61
CA ILE A 244 -15.86 4.74 -6.63
C ILE A 244 -17.39 4.73 -6.62
N THR A 245 -18.01 4.48 -5.47
CA THR A 245 -19.47 4.40 -5.37
C THR A 245 -20.17 5.72 -5.70
N PRO A 246 -19.82 6.85 -5.05
CA PRO A 246 -20.45 8.12 -5.40
C PRO A 246 -20.13 8.57 -6.84
N PHE A 247 -18.97 8.21 -7.40
CA PHE A 247 -18.66 8.48 -8.80
C PHE A 247 -19.59 7.67 -9.74
N LEU A 248 -19.76 6.36 -9.51
CA LEU A 248 -20.68 5.54 -10.30
C LEU A 248 -22.13 5.99 -10.15
N MET A 249 -22.53 6.48 -8.97
CA MET A 249 -23.85 7.09 -8.78
C MET A 249 -24.02 8.38 -9.59
N SER A 250 -22.99 9.22 -9.67
CA SER A 250 -23.04 10.49 -10.39
C SER A 250 -23.16 10.34 -11.92
N ILE A 251 -22.72 9.21 -12.47
CA ILE A 251 -22.79 8.88 -13.90
C ILE A 251 -23.88 7.84 -14.23
N ASN A 252 -24.80 7.61 -13.28
CA ASN A 252 -25.87 6.61 -13.45
C ASN A 252 -27.01 7.16 -14.31
N ASP A 253 -26.77 7.28 -15.61
CA ASP A 253 -27.72 7.73 -16.64
C ASP A 253 -28.86 6.74 -16.92
N ARG A 254 -28.67 5.45 -16.55
CA ARG A 254 -29.61 4.36 -16.79
C ARG A 254 -30.48 3.97 -15.61
N ASN A 255 -30.43 4.73 -14.52
CA ASN A 255 -31.20 4.47 -13.30
C ASN A 255 -31.01 3.05 -12.74
N TYR A 256 -29.78 2.53 -12.78
CA TYR A 256 -29.46 1.27 -12.12
C TYR A 256 -29.74 1.35 -10.62
N SER A 257 -30.15 0.23 -10.03
CA SER A 257 -30.39 0.16 -8.59
C SER A 257 -29.10 0.41 -7.80
N ILE A 258 -29.24 0.97 -6.61
CA ILE A 258 -28.11 1.21 -5.69
C ILE A 258 -27.35 -0.10 -5.40
N GLU A 259 -28.07 -1.22 -5.27
CA GLU A 259 -27.48 -2.54 -5.02
C GLU A 259 -26.56 -2.99 -6.17
N LEU A 260 -26.96 -2.75 -7.42
CA LEU A 260 -26.13 -3.06 -8.57
C LEU A 260 -24.87 -2.18 -8.60
N ILE A 261 -25.01 -0.87 -8.33
CA ILE A 261 -23.86 0.05 -8.28
C ILE A 261 -22.87 -0.35 -7.19
N LEU A 262 -23.36 -0.72 -6.00
CA LEU A 262 -22.51 -1.21 -4.91
C LEU A 262 -21.79 -2.51 -5.28
N THR A 263 -22.49 -3.41 -5.97
CA THR A 263 -21.90 -4.67 -6.47
C THR A 263 -20.78 -4.39 -7.47
N ILE A 264 -21.03 -3.52 -8.45
CA ILE A 264 -20.02 -3.14 -9.45
C ILE A 264 -18.83 -2.44 -8.79
N ALA A 265 -19.07 -1.52 -7.85
CA ALA A 265 -18.01 -0.87 -7.09
C ALA A 265 -17.13 -1.90 -6.34
N GLY A 266 -17.74 -2.89 -5.71
CA GLY A 266 -17.03 -3.99 -5.04
C GLY A 266 -16.19 -4.83 -6.03
N ILE A 267 -16.74 -5.14 -7.19
CA ILE A 267 -16.04 -5.85 -8.27
C ILE A 267 -14.80 -5.04 -8.74
N ILE A 268 -14.96 -3.74 -8.97
CA ILE A 268 -13.84 -2.87 -9.40
C ILE A 268 -12.72 -2.86 -8.35
N VAL A 269 -13.06 -2.77 -7.06
CA VAL A 269 -12.06 -2.86 -5.98
C VAL A 269 -11.41 -4.25 -5.96
N GLY A 270 -12.17 -5.31 -6.23
CA GLY A 270 -11.64 -6.67 -6.40
C GLY A 270 -10.62 -6.76 -7.54
N PHE A 271 -10.91 -6.16 -8.69
CA PHE A 271 -9.98 -6.08 -9.83
C PHE A 271 -8.68 -5.35 -9.48
N ARG A 272 -8.73 -4.34 -8.60
CA ARG A 272 -7.52 -3.70 -8.12
C ARG A 272 -6.57 -4.70 -7.44
N TRP A 273 -7.08 -5.58 -6.57
CA TRP A 273 -6.23 -6.58 -5.92
C TRP A 273 -5.69 -7.61 -6.90
N ILE A 274 -6.53 -8.03 -7.85
CA ILE A 274 -6.09 -8.90 -8.95
C ILE A 274 -4.99 -8.21 -9.78
N ALA A 275 -5.12 -6.91 -10.02
CA ALA A 275 -4.08 -6.13 -10.71
C ALA A 275 -2.73 -6.19 -9.96
N ASP A 276 -2.73 -5.96 -8.65
CA ASP A 276 -1.51 -6.08 -7.84
C ASP A 276 -0.95 -7.51 -7.85
N ILE A 277 -1.82 -8.55 -7.74
CA ILE A 277 -1.39 -9.96 -7.64
C ILE A 277 -0.79 -10.46 -8.95
N VAL A 278 -1.50 -10.26 -10.07
CA VAL A 278 -1.14 -10.83 -11.36
C VAL A 278 -0.17 -9.94 -12.12
N PHE A 279 -0.46 -8.65 -12.18
CA PHE A 279 0.24 -7.70 -13.03
C PHE A 279 1.42 -7.01 -12.33
N GLY A 280 1.53 -7.07 -10.99
CA GLY A 280 2.68 -6.53 -10.27
C GLY A 280 4.00 -7.11 -10.76
N VAL A 281 4.09 -8.43 -10.93
CA VAL A 281 5.28 -9.11 -11.47
C VAL A 281 5.49 -8.78 -12.95
N LEU A 282 4.42 -8.77 -13.75
CA LEU A 282 4.49 -8.48 -15.18
C LEU A 282 5.00 -7.07 -15.42
N PHE A 283 4.40 -6.06 -14.80
CA PHE A 283 4.81 -4.66 -14.95
C PHE A 283 6.19 -4.41 -14.35
N GLY A 284 6.53 -5.07 -13.24
CA GLY A 284 7.88 -5.05 -12.69
C GLY A 284 8.91 -5.58 -13.70
N THR A 285 8.63 -6.71 -14.33
CA THR A 285 9.50 -7.32 -15.35
C THR A 285 9.59 -6.45 -16.62
N LEU A 286 8.47 -5.86 -17.05
CA LEU A 286 8.47 -4.90 -18.16
C LEU A 286 9.31 -3.67 -17.85
N SER A 287 9.20 -3.15 -16.64
CA SER A 287 10.01 -2.04 -16.16
C SER A 287 11.51 -2.38 -16.12
N ASP A 288 11.87 -3.61 -15.71
CA ASP A 288 13.24 -4.11 -15.73
C ASP A 288 13.78 -4.22 -17.17
N LYS A 289 12.94 -4.65 -18.12
CA LYS A 289 13.33 -4.91 -19.51
C LYS A 289 13.39 -3.67 -20.39
N PHE A 290 12.36 -2.81 -20.31
CA PHE A 290 12.21 -1.63 -21.17
C PHE A 290 12.79 -0.35 -20.56
N GLY A 291 13.18 -0.41 -19.28
CA GLY A 291 13.74 0.70 -18.53
C GLY A 291 12.68 1.46 -17.70
N ARG A 292 13.08 1.88 -16.50
CA ARG A 292 12.22 2.57 -15.51
C ARG A 292 11.58 3.83 -16.08
N LYS A 293 12.40 4.66 -16.76
CA LYS A 293 11.98 5.95 -17.30
C LYS A 293 10.83 5.82 -18.29
N ILE A 294 10.95 4.89 -19.25
CA ILE A 294 9.90 4.68 -20.27
C ILE A 294 8.62 4.21 -19.58
N ASN A 295 8.72 3.26 -18.65
CA ASN A 295 7.54 2.71 -17.98
C ASN A 295 6.85 3.74 -17.07
N ILE A 296 7.59 4.58 -16.35
CA ILE A 296 7.03 5.67 -15.53
C ILE A 296 6.32 6.70 -16.41
N ILE A 297 6.94 7.13 -17.50
CA ILE A 297 6.36 8.14 -18.41
C ILE A 297 5.10 7.58 -19.08
N SER A 298 5.16 6.36 -19.63
CA SER A 298 4.02 5.77 -20.33
C SER A 298 2.85 5.51 -19.39
N SER A 299 3.11 4.89 -18.22
CA SER A 299 2.05 4.58 -17.25
C SER A 299 1.39 5.85 -16.70
N SER A 300 2.15 6.89 -16.39
CA SER A 300 1.59 8.16 -15.89
C SER A 300 0.84 8.94 -16.97
N SER A 301 1.34 8.98 -18.21
CA SER A 301 0.65 9.63 -19.33
C SER A 301 -0.68 8.92 -19.64
N LEU A 302 -0.67 7.58 -19.72
CA LEU A 302 -1.87 6.80 -19.91
C LEU A 302 -2.84 6.95 -18.73
N MET A 303 -2.34 7.07 -17.50
CA MET A 303 -3.18 7.31 -16.31
C MET A 303 -3.89 8.67 -16.37
N ILE A 304 -3.19 9.73 -16.81
CA ILE A 304 -3.80 11.05 -17.06
C ILE A 304 -4.90 10.94 -18.12
N MET A 305 -4.62 10.29 -19.25
CA MET A 305 -5.62 10.08 -20.32
C MET A 305 -6.83 9.30 -19.81
N THR A 306 -6.60 8.25 -19.04
CA THR A 306 -7.65 7.44 -18.41
C THR A 306 -8.56 8.28 -17.53
N ILE A 307 -7.98 9.14 -16.68
CA ILE A 307 -8.76 10.00 -15.79
C ILE A 307 -9.50 11.09 -16.58
N LEU A 308 -8.89 11.67 -17.63
CA LEU A 308 -9.57 12.62 -18.52
C LEU A 308 -10.82 12.00 -19.17
N ILE A 309 -10.72 10.74 -19.60
CA ILE A 309 -11.87 10.00 -20.16
C ILE A 309 -12.93 9.75 -19.07
N LEU A 310 -12.52 9.43 -17.83
CA LEU A 310 -13.46 9.26 -16.72
C LEU A 310 -14.29 10.52 -16.44
N ILE A 311 -13.66 11.69 -16.40
CA ILE A 311 -14.35 12.95 -16.10
C ILE A 311 -15.13 13.53 -17.30
N SER A 312 -14.94 13.02 -18.50
CA SER A 312 -15.66 13.50 -19.70
C SER A 312 -17.14 13.09 -19.74
N GLY A 313 -17.62 12.31 -18.76
CA GLY A 313 -19.04 11.94 -18.67
C GLY A 313 -19.50 10.92 -19.71
N LEU A 314 -18.61 10.04 -20.16
CA LEU A 314 -18.94 8.96 -21.06
C LEU A 314 -19.87 7.92 -20.40
N ASN A 315 -20.39 6.99 -21.23
CA ASN A 315 -21.27 5.90 -20.82
C ASN A 315 -20.74 5.17 -19.56
N PHE A 316 -21.67 4.76 -18.70
CA PHE A 316 -21.41 4.03 -17.45
C PHE A 316 -20.44 2.85 -17.62
N TYR A 317 -20.61 1.99 -18.63
CA TYR A 317 -19.74 0.83 -18.87
C TYR A 317 -18.31 1.23 -19.25
N ILE A 318 -18.17 2.27 -20.05
CA ILE A 318 -16.85 2.81 -20.42
C ILE A 318 -16.15 3.30 -19.17
N SER A 319 -16.83 4.02 -18.31
CA SER A 319 -16.27 4.50 -17.04
C SER A 319 -15.81 3.36 -16.13
N VAL A 320 -16.57 2.26 -16.05
CA VAL A 320 -16.16 1.06 -15.30
C VAL A 320 -14.85 0.48 -15.85
N VAL A 321 -14.73 0.35 -17.18
CA VAL A 321 -13.50 -0.17 -17.81
C VAL A 321 -12.31 0.74 -17.53
N PHE A 322 -12.49 2.06 -17.64
CA PHE A 322 -11.41 3.01 -17.38
C PHE A 322 -11.03 3.11 -15.89
N LEU A 323 -11.97 2.91 -14.95
CA LEU A 323 -11.65 2.76 -13.53
C LEU A 323 -10.74 1.55 -13.27
N VAL A 324 -11.06 0.41 -13.89
CA VAL A 324 -10.22 -0.79 -13.80
C VAL A 324 -8.84 -0.54 -14.43
N LEU A 325 -8.80 0.06 -15.62
CA LEU A 325 -7.55 0.39 -16.31
C LEU A 325 -6.66 1.33 -15.48
N MET A 326 -7.24 2.32 -14.81
CA MET A 326 -6.52 3.22 -13.91
C MET A 326 -5.79 2.45 -12.80
N PHE A 327 -6.40 1.40 -12.23
CA PHE A 327 -5.74 0.56 -11.24
C PHE A 327 -4.57 -0.24 -11.81
N PHE A 328 -4.71 -0.80 -13.01
CA PHE A 328 -3.58 -1.48 -13.68
C PHE A 328 -2.41 -0.54 -13.93
N LEU A 329 -2.69 0.66 -14.42
CA LEU A 329 -1.66 1.69 -14.66
C LEU A 329 -1.00 2.15 -13.36
N SER A 330 -1.75 2.23 -12.27
CA SER A 330 -1.18 2.58 -10.96
C SER A 330 -0.21 1.51 -10.45
N VAL A 331 -0.48 0.21 -10.68
CA VAL A 331 0.45 -0.88 -10.33
C VAL A 331 1.75 -0.77 -11.12
N SER A 332 1.65 -0.50 -12.44
CA SER A 332 2.80 -0.29 -13.31
C SER A 332 3.66 0.89 -12.85
N LEU A 333 3.02 2.02 -12.55
CA LEU A 333 3.69 3.22 -12.06
C LEU A 333 4.36 2.97 -10.70
N ASP A 334 3.63 2.37 -9.76
CA ASP A 334 4.09 2.13 -8.40
C ASP A 334 5.30 1.21 -8.34
N THR A 335 5.29 0.09 -9.08
CA THR A 335 6.41 -0.85 -9.14
C THR A 335 7.66 -0.21 -9.74
N SER A 336 7.48 0.62 -10.77
CA SER A 336 8.60 1.30 -11.44
C SER A 336 9.20 2.43 -10.60
N LEU A 337 8.37 3.22 -9.90
CA LEU A 337 8.85 4.26 -8.97
C LEU A 337 9.65 3.65 -7.82
N GLU A 338 9.17 2.53 -7.24
CA GLU A 338 9.83 1.85 -6.14
C GLU A 338 11.16 1.24 -6.57
N ALA A 339 11.21 0.60 -7.75
CA ALA A 339 12.44 0.09 -8.32
C ALA A 339 13.44 1.20 -8.63
N SER A 340 12.99 2.29 -9.25
CA SER A 340 13.83 3.47 -9.55
C SER A 340 14.41 4.10 -8.27
N LEU A 341 13.61 4.15 -7.18
CA LEU A 341 14.11 4.62 -5.89
C LEU A 341 15.27 3.75 -5.40
N GLY A 342 15.13 2.42 -5.48
CA GLY A 342 16.17 1.48 -5.09
C GLY A 342 17.47 1.67 -5.86
N GLU A 343 17.36 1.94 -7.18
CA GLU A 343 18.52 2.16 -8.09
C GLU A 343 19.33 3.42 -7.72
N ILE A 344 18.63 4.54 -7.47
CA ILE A 344 19.30 5.83 -7.25
C ILE A 344 19.70 6.07 -5.79
N SER A 345 19.22 5.22 -4.86
CA SER A 345 19.45 5.42 -3.42
C SER A 345 20.86 5.01 -3.03
N PRO A 346 21.68 5.93 -2.48
CA PRO A 346 23.00 5.59 -1.94
C PRO A 346 22.89 4.54 -0.83
N GLU A 347 23.78 3.54 -0.84
CA GLU A 347 23.76 2.42 0.13
C GLU A 347 23.74 2.88 1.60
N LYS A 348 24.54 3.90 1.93
CA LYS A 348 24.64 4.42 3.31
C LYS A 348 23.36 5.06 3.85
N GLU A 349 22.48 5.55 2.97
CA GLU A 349 21.25 6.28 3.34
C GLU A 349 19.98 5.52 2.91
N LYS A 350 20.14 4.37 2.26
CA LYS A 350 19.05 3.62 1.61
C LYS A 350 17.86 3.36 2.55
N SER A 351 18.11 2.95 3.79
CA SER A 351 17.03 2.72 4.76
C SER A 351 16.23 3.97 5.11
N ASN A 352 16.90 5.11 5.30
CA ASN A 352 16.25 6.40 5.59
C ASN A 352 15.45 6.90 4.38
N ILE A 353 16.00 6.74 3.17
CA ILE A 353 15.34 7.14 1.92
C ILE A 353 14.08 6.31 1.69
N VAL A 354 14.17 5.00 1.82
CA VAL A 354 13.05 4.07 1.66
C VAL A 354 11.96 4.35 2.71
N SER A 355 12.33 4.58 3.94
CA SER A 355 11.41 4.94 5.02
C SER A 355 10.62 6.23 4.72
N ARG A 356 11.29 7.28 4.26
CA ARG A 356 10.66 8.55 3.87
C ARG A 356 9.77 8.40 2.65
N TYR A 357 10.20 7.67 1.65
CA TYR A 357 9.39 7.35 0.48
C TYR A 357 8.08 6.63 0.89
N SER A 358 8.18 5.67 1.80
CA SER A 358 7.01 4.98 2.35
C SER A 358 6.08 5.94 3.09
N THR A 359 6.62 6.94 3.79
CA THR A 359 5.82 7.97 4.46
C THR A 359 5.08 8.86 3.46
N TRP A 360 5.70 9.27 2.35
CA TRP A 360 5.03 9.99 1.27
C TRP A 360 3.87 9.18 0.66
N GLN A 361 4.07 7.87 0.47
CA GLN A 361 3.02 6.97 0.02
C GLN A 361 1.83 6.92 0.98
N ASP A 362 2.10 6.78 2.28
CA ASP A 362 1.05 6.71 3.30
C ASP A 362 0.30 8.05 3.45
N LEU A 363 1.01 9.18 3.34
CA LEU A 363 0.38 10.52 3.31
C LEU A 363 -0.58 10.67 2.13
N GLY A 364 -0.17 10.27 0.93
CA GLY A 364 -1.04 10.31 -0.24
C GLY A 364 -2.34 9.55 0.00
N ALA A 365 -2.28 8.34 0.53
CA ALA A 365 -3.46 7.53 0.80
C ALA A 365 -4.30 8.03 2.00
N ALA A 366 -3.68 8.67 3.00
CA ALA A 366 -4.35 9.09 4.22
C ALA A 366 -5.10 10.42 4.08
N LEU A 367 -4.57 11.35 3.28
CA LEU A 367 -5.17 12.68 3.11
C LEU A 367 -6.47 12.66 2.30
N VAL A 368 -6.62 11.67 1.44
CA VAL A 368 -7.74 11.67 0.48
C VAL A 368 -9.11 11.46 1.09
N PRO A 369 -9.34 10.56 2.07
CA PRO A 369 -10.67 10.46 2.65
C PRO A 369 -11.18 11.81 3.17
N ILE A 370 -10.26 12.63 3.71
CA ILE A 370 -10.60 13.96 4.22
C ILE A 370 -10.78 14.96 3.06
N LEU A 371 -9.74 15.14 2.23
CA LEU A 371 -9.75 16.12 1.14
C LEU A 371 -10.72 15.73 0.03
N GLY A 372 -10.82 14.44 -0.31
CA GLY A 372 -11.68 13.96 -1.38
C GLY A 372 -13.16 14.18 -1.09
N TYR A 373 -13.60 13.92 0.15
CA TYR A 373 -14.99 14.18 0.54
C TYR A 373 -15.27 15.68 0.65
N ILE A 374 -14.33 16.49 1.17
CA ILE A 374 -14.49 17.96 1.20
C ILE A 374 -14.63 18.49 -0.24
N ILE A 375 -13.74 18.09 -1.15
CA ILE A 375 -13.80 18.53 -2.54
C ILE A 375 -15.10 18.05 -3.20
N ALA A 376 -15.48 16.79 -3.00
CA ALA A 376 -16.69 16.23 -3.57
C ALA A 376 -17.96 16.93 -3.08
N SER A 377 -18.03 17.33 -1.79
CA SER A 377 -19.19 17.98 -1.21
C SER A 377 -19.37 19.43 -1.65
N TYR A 378 -18.27 20.18 -1.82
CA TYR A 378 -18.34 21.61 -2.19
C TYR A 378 -18.29 21.86 -3.69
N TYR A 379 -17.55 21.07 -4.44
CA TYR A 379 -17.26 21.32 -5.86
C TYR A 379 -17.74 20.19 -6.78
N GLY A 380 -18.04 19.03 -6.23
CA GLY A 380 -18.39 17.83 -6.99
C GLY A 380 -17.22 16.87 -7.17
N ILE A 381 -17.56 15.60 -7.43
CA ILE A 381 -16.60 14.48 -7.40
C ILE A 381 -15.51 14.59 -8.47
N ASN A 382 -15.85 15.15 -9.64
CA ASN A 382 -14.92 15.30 -10.77
C ASN A 382 -13.73 16.20 -10.42
N TYR A 383 -13.87 17.18 -9.53
CA TYR A 383 -12.77 18.05 -9.12
C TYR A 383 -11.68 17.31 -8.36
N GLY A 384 -12.01 16.25 -7.63
CA GLY A 384 -11.01 15.34 -7.02
C GLY A 384 -10.15 14.65 -8.07
N TYR A 385 -10.76 14.17 -9.15
CA TYR A 385 -10.05 13.57 -10.29
C TYR A 385 -9.23 14.61 -11.08
N ILE A 386 -9.74 15.83 -11.26
CA ILE A 386 -8.97 16.93 -11.88
C ILE A 386 -7.72 17.24 -11.04
N LEU A 387 -7.85 17.32 -9.72
CA LEU A 387 -6.68 17.49 -8.83
C LEU A 387 -5.66 16.38 -9.01
N SER A 388 -6.11 15.13 -9.16
CA SER A 388 -5.23 13.98 -9.42
C SER A 388 -4.47 14.14 -10.75
N ILE A 389 -5.14 14.59 -11.82
CA ILE A 389 -4.49 14.89 -13.11
C ILE A 389 -3.40 15.94 -12.92
N VAL A 390 -3.73 17.06 -12.25
CA VAL A 390 -2.77 18.15 -12.02
C VAL A 390 -1.55 17.65 -11.24
N LEU A 391 -1.76 16.88 -10.16
CA LEU A 391 -0.67 16.33 -9.36
C LEU A 391 0.22 15.38 -10.17
N ILE A 392 -0.37 14.44 -10.91
CA ILE A 392 0.39 13.49 -11.75
C ILE A 392 1.13 14.23 -12.86
N PHE A 393 0.49 15.22 -13.51
CA PHE A 393 1.09 16.01 -14.59
C PHE A 393 2.28 16.83 -14.11
N ILE A 394 2.17 17.50 -12.96
CA ILE A 394 3.29 18.23 -12.34
C ILE A 394 4.44 17.27 -12.04
N CYS A 395 4.15 16.11 -11.42
CA CYS A 395 5.16 15.11 -11.09
C CYS A 395 5.83 14.55 -12.35
N LEU A 396 5.07 14.28 -13.40
CA LEU A 396 5.60 13.79 -14.68
C LEU A 396 6.56 14.81 -15.32
N ASN A 397 6.17 16.08 -15.36
CA ASN A 397 7.04 17.12 -15.91
C ASN A 397 8.32 17.31 -15.10
N LEU A 398 8.21 17.31 -13.75
CA LEU A 398 9.39 17.36 -12.87
C LEU A 398 10.29 16.14 -13.07
N TYR A 399 9.70 14.94 -13.21
CA TYR A 399 10.43 13.71 -13.47
C TYR A 399 11.18 13.79 -14.81
N ILE A 400 10.50 14.15 -15.91
CA ILE A 400 11.12 14.29 -17.22
C ILE A 400 12.26 15.30 -17.17
N LYS A 401 12.05 16.48 -16.54
CA LYS A 401 13.08 17.54 -16.45
C LYS A 401 14.34 17.07 -15.71
N ILE A 402 14.17 16.35 -14.58
CA ILE A 402 15.31 15.95 -13.73
C ILE A 402 16.03 14.69 -14.28
N PHE A 403 15.30 13.81 -14.98
CA PHE A 403 15.84 12.60 -15.59
C PHE A 403 16.16 12.74 -17.10
N LYS A 404 16.06 13.95 -17.68
CA LYS A 404 16.33 14.21 -19.10
C LYS A 404 17.84 14.21 -19.43
N GLU A 405 18.67 14.43 -18.42
CA GLU A 405 20.11 14.61 -18.60
C GLU A 405 20.90 13.28 -18.38
N GLU A 406 20.24 12.17 -18.53
CA GLU A 406 20.80 10.83 -18.70
C GLU A 406 20.40 10.29 -20.08
#